data_9ad1dfab0161410a496bd72a320eda15
#
_entry.id   9ad1dfab0161410a496bd72a320eda15
#
_cell.length_a   1.000
_cell.length_b   1.000
_cell.length_c   1.000
_cell.angle_alpha   90.00
_cell.angle_beta   90.00
_cell.angle_gamma   90.00
#
_symmetry.space_group_name_H-M   'P 1'
#
loop_
_entity.id
_entity.type
_entity.pdbx_description
1 polymer ?
#
loop_
_entity_poly.entity_id
_entity_poly.type
_entity_poly.pdbx_seq_one_letter_code
_entity_poly.pdbx_strand_id
1 'polypeptide(L)'
;MYAFIHIEKTAGSTLTTILRRSFGTRHCDIRLPLAKRRRGERDRRPCVDADDLQRAQRLYPGLSCIAGHNVKPYGGLASSWPDIRFFTFLRDPAARYISQYLNRAGVYTREAFDSWVSSRWTHNWQTKKIAGVPEADRAIEIIRQRVEFIGLTERFDESLVLLGQWLAEPGYKGEYRRVNQLKEKSRPRDLERERTDTGYLDTDDSRQRIAEANAEDQKLYDFVVTQIYPRQVEAYPGDLAVDVRHLQVRNRSAGRLYEPLWPAFYRNCVYKPMLRFAEPSVDLSTTGESR
;
A
#
# COMPACT_ATOMS: atom_id res chain seq x y z
N MET A 1 -14.99 -0.67 10.45
CA MET A 1 -13.72 0.12 10.31
C MET A 1 -13.02 -0.26 9.02
N TYR A 2 -12.47 0.71 8.27
CA TYR A 2 -11.78 0.46 7.00
C TYR A 2 -10.29 0.18 7.21
N ALA A 3 -9.72 -0.77 6.45
CA ALA A 3 -8.32 -1.18 6.55
C ALA A 3 -7.67 -1.26 5.16
N PHE A 4 -6.86 -0.26 4.83
CA PHE A 4 -6.14 -0.21 3.57
C PHE A 4 -4.87 -1.07 3.62
N ILE A 5 -4.85 -2.13 2.82
CA ILE A 5 -3.67 -2.97 2.59
C ILE A 5 -2.77 -2.22 1.61
N HIS A 6 -1.77 -1.52 2.13
CA HIS A 6 -0.88 -0.72 1.30
C HIS A 6 0.20 -1.60 0.65
N ILE A 7 -0.04 -1.99 -0.59
CA ILE A 7 0.95 -2.67 -1.44
C ILE A 7 1.87 -1.62 -2.06
N GLU A 8 3.17 -1.89 -2.11
CA GLU A 8 4.15 -0.95 -2.67
C GLU A 8 4.01 -0.84 -4.20
N LYS A 9 4.09 0.39 -4.71
CA LYS A 9 4.05 0.75 -6.14
C LYS A 9 2.70 0.55 -6.84
N THR A 10 1.61 0.49 -6.06
CA THR A 10 0.22 0.50 -6.53
C THR A 10 -0.49 1.82 -6.20
N ALA A 11 0.18 2.95 -6.38
CA ALA A 11 -0.33 4.30 -6.06
C ALA A 11 -0.67 4.56 -4.58
N GLY A 12 -0.24 3.68 -3.65
CA GLY A 12 -0.62 3.72 -2.24
C GLY A 12 -0.26 5.02 -1.51
N SER A 13 0.82 5.72 -1.89
CA SER A 13 1.17 7.03 -1.29
C SER A 13 0.11 8.10 -1.61
N THR A 14 -0.39 8.12 -2.84
CA THR A 14 -1.47 9.03 -3.27
C THR A 14 -2.75 8.69 -2.51
N LEU A 15 -3.11 7.39 -2.48
CA LEU A 15 -4.30 6.93 -1.79
C LEU A 15 -4.25 7.21 -0.28
N THR A 16 -3.13 7.00 0.38
CA THR A 16 -2.96 7.34 1.80
C THR A 16 -3.17 8.84 2.04
N THR A 17 -2.75 9.72 1.12
CA THR A 17 -3.01 11.16 1.22
C THR A 17 -4.51 11.46 1.08
N ILE A 18 -5.21 10.79 0.15
CA ILE A 18 -6.66 10.88 0.00
C ILE A 18 -7.37 10.46 1.30
N LEU A 19 -6.99 9.31 1.87
CA LEU A 19 -7.57 8.79 3.11
C LEU A 19 -7.36 9.75 4.29
N ARG A 20 -6.17 10.32 4.44
CA ARG A 20 -5.87 11.33 5.48
C ARG A 20 -6.76 12.57 5.35
N ARG A 21 -7.00 13.01 4.12
CA ARG A 21 -7.87 14.19 3.85
C ARG A 21 -9.35 13.87 4.09
N SER A 22 -9.77 12.65 3.77
CA SER A 22 -11.15 12.20 3.90
C SER A 22 -11.54 11.92 5.36
N PHE A 23 -10.71 11.21 6.07
CA PHE A 23 -11.00 10.78 7.44
C PHE A 23 -10.43 11.73 8.52
N GLY A 24 -9.49 12.60 8.19
CA GLY A 24 -8.88 13.55 9.14
C GLY A 24 -8.24 12.85 10.33
N THR A 25 -8.67 13.22 11.54
CA THR A 25 -8.19 12.61 12.80
C THR A 25 -8.71 11.19 13.04
N ARG A 26 -9.66 10.72 12.24
CA ARG A 26 -10.18 9.34 12.28
C ARG A 26 -9.36 8.38 11.42
N HIS A 27 -8.23 8.82 10.84
CA HIS A 27 -7.30 8.01 10.05
C HIS A 27 -5.98 7.81 10.77
N CYS A 28 -5.49 6.59 10.81
CA CYS A 28 -4.16 6.25 11.31
C CYS A 28 -3.32 5.51 10.26
N ASP A 29 -2.14 6.06 9.94
CA ASP A 29 -1.08 5.29 9.27
C ASP A 29 -0.50 4.32 10.31
N ILE A 30 -1.14 3.17 10.51
CA ILE A 30 -0.75 2.24 11.55
C ILE A 30 0.64 1.65 11.26
N ARG A 31 1.48 1.67 12.27
CA ARG A 31 2.84 1.14 12.19
C ARG A 31 3.04 0.15 13.32
N LEU A 32 3.83 -0.88 13.03
CA LEU A 32 4.33 -1.72 14.11
C LEU A 32 5.19 -0.87 15.04
N PRO A 33 5.17 -1.12 16.37
CA PRO A 33 6.12 -0.53 17.28
C PRO A 33 7.52 -0.73 16.72
N LEU A 34 8.29 0.33 16.66
CA LEU A 34 9.72 0.22 16.34
C LEU A 34 10.37 -0.41 17.58
N ALA A 35 10.51 -1.72 17.62
CA ALA A 35 11.39 -2.32 18.59
C ALA A 35 12.70 -1.55 18.57
N LYS A 36 13.23 -1.15 19.75
CA LYS A 36 14.52 -0.49 19.84
C LYS A 36 15.51 -1.38 19.11
N ARG A 37 15.83 -1.03 17.88
CA ARG A 37 16.74 -1.79 17.04
C ARG A 37 18.10 -1.78 17.73
N ARG A 38 18.44 -2.83 18.42
CA ARG A 38 19.86 -3.19 18.56
C ARG A 38 20.35 -3.37 17.12
N ARG A 39 21.46 -2.73 16.80
CA ARG A 39 22.07 -2.73 15.47
C ARG A 39 22.08 -4.18 14.94
N GLY A 40 21.19 -4.51 13.97
CA GLY A 40 21.10 -5.83 13.34
C GLY A 40 19.79 -6.62 13.52
N GLU A 41 18.92 -6.30 14.48
CA GLU A 41 17.63 -6.98 14.63
C GLU A 41 16.58 -6.36 13.70
N ARG A 42 16.03 -7.20 12.82
CA ARG A 42 14.84 -6.85 12.00
C ARG A 42 13.59 -7.14 12.83
N ASP A 43 12.65 -6.19 12.89
CA ASP A 43 11.32 -6.47 13.42
C ASP A 43 10.73 -7.65 12.63
N ARG A 44 10.49 -8.76 13.33
CA ARG A 44 10.06 -10.03 12.71
C ARG A 44 8.56 -10.14 12.54
N ARG A 45 7.78 -9.17 13.08
CA ARG A 45 6.32 -9.23 12.94
C ARG A 45 5.90 -8.77 11.54
N PRO A 46 5.30 -9.67 10.74
CA PRO A 46 4.89 -9.32 9.39
C PRO A 46 3.57 -8.52 9.35
N CYS A 47 2.77 -8.57 10.43
CA CYS A 47 1.40 -8.07 10.47
C CYS A 47 1.16 -7.19 11.68
N VAL A 48 0.27 -6.21 11.53
CA VAL A 48 -0.40 -5.51 12.61
C VAL A 48 -1.35 -6.49 13.29
N ASP A 49 -1.35 -6.52 14.62
CA ASP A 49 -2.22 -7.36 15.45
C ASP A 49 -3.30 -6.54 16.18
N ALA A 50 -4.08 -7.23 17.03
CA ALA A 50 -5.14 -6.62 17.79
C ALA A 50 -4.63 -5.59 18.81
N ASP A 51 -3.49 -5.85 19.44
CA ASP A 51 -2.89 -4.94 20.42
C ASP A 51 -2.40 -3.65 19.78
N ASP A 52 -1.79 -3.76 18.60
CA ASP A 52 -1.37 -2.59 17.81
C ASP A 52 -2.58 -1.72 17.45
N LEU A 53 -3.70 -2.36 17.08
CA LEU A 53 -4.93 -1.65 16.77
C LEU A 53 -5.55 -0.98 17.99
N GLN A 54 -5.61 -1.67 19.14
CA GLN A 54 -6.10 -1.08 20.40
C GLN A 54 -5.27 0.14 20.81
N ARG A 55 -3.93 0.07 20.67
CA ARG A 55 -3.06 1.23 20.93
C ARG A 55 -3.38 2.38 20.00
N ALA A 56 -3.58 2.08 18.70
CA ALA A 56 -3.97 3.12 17.74
C ALA A 56 -5.31 3.76 18.12
N GLN A 57 -6.31 2.97 18.54
CA GLN A 57 -7.61 3.49 18.96
C GLN A 57 -7.54 4.39 20.21
N ARG A 58 -6.68 4.06 21.18
CA ARG A 58 -6.47 4.91 22.36
C ARG A 58 -5.90 6.29 21.99
N LEU A 59 -5.06 6.33 20.92
CA LEU A 59 -4.44 7.57 20.45
C LEU A 59 -5.31 8.31 19.42
N TYR A 60 -6.20 7.63 18.72
CA TYR A 60 -7.11 8.19 17.71
C TYR A 60 -8.56 7.96 18.12
N PRO A 61 -9.15 8.82 18.95
CA PRO A 61 -10.58 8.71 19.30
C PRO A 61 -11.45 8.73 18.03
N GLY A 62 -12.34 7.75 17.89
CA GLY A 62 -13.18 7.62 16.70
C GLY A 62 -12.46 7.08 15.46
N LEU A 63 -11.33 6.37 15.64
CA LEU A 63 -10.60 5.72 14.54
C LEU A 63 -11.53 4.91 13.65
N SER A 64 -11.58 5.27 12.37
CA SER A 64 -12.48 4.65 11.38
C SER A 64 -11.72 4.08 10.18
N CYS A 65 -10.46 4.50 9.96
CA CYS A 65 -9.65 4.04 8.85
C CYS A 65 -8.19 3.83 9.28
N ILE A 66 -7.64 2.69 8.96
CA ILE A 66 -6.21 2.41 9.10
C ILE A 66 -5.56 2.15 7.73
N ALA A 67 -4.30 2.49 7.59
CA ALA A 67 -3.52 2.20 6.38
C ALA A 67 -2.09 1.80 6.75
N GLY A 68 -1.51 0.82 6.05
CA GLY A 68 -0.11 0.47 6.28
C GLY A 68 0.39 -0.73 5.50
N HIS A 69 1.72 -0.81 5.37
CA HIS A 69 2.37 -1.94 4.71
C HIS A 69 2.27 -3.27 5.48
N ASN A 70 1.96 -3.18 6.77
CA ASN A 70 1.80 -4.32 7.68
C ASN A 70 0.34 -4.64 7.99
N VAL A 71 -0.62 -3.89 7.41
CA VAL A 71 -2.04 -4.27 7.38
C VAL A 71 -2.19 -5.44 6.42
N LYS A 72 -2.62 -6.59 6.91
CA LYS A 72 -2.70 -7.84 6.15
C LYS A 72 -4.02 -8.54 6.39
N PRO A 73 -4.71 -9.01 5.34
CA PRO A 73 -5.97 -9.71 5.49
C PRO A 73 -5.81 -11.14 6.03
N TYR A 74 -4.62 -11.73 5.90
CA TYR A 74 -4.29 -13.05 6.48
C TYR A 74 -3.86 -12.98 7.95
N GLY A 75 -3.63 -11.79 8.49
CA GLY A 75 -3.29 -11.60 9.90
C GLY A 75 -4.49 -11.76 10.84
N GLY A 76 -4.22 -11.77 12.13
CA GLY A 76 -5.23 -11.95 13.18
C GLY A 76 -6.25 -10.81 13.32
N LEU A 77 -6.10 -9.69 12.62
CA LEU A 77 -7.01 -8.54 12.73
C LEU A 77 -8.46 -8.90 12.42
N ALA A 78 -8.71 -9.68 11.35
CA ALA A 78 -10.07 -10.05 10.96
C ALA A 78 -10.77 -10.93 12.01
N SER A 79 -10.02 -11.76 12.73
CA SER A 79 -10.56 -12.61 13.80
C SER A 79 -10.87 -11.82 15.07
N SER A 80 -10.05 -10.80 15.38
CA SER A 80 -10.23 -9.95 16.56
C SER A 80 -11.22 -8.82 16.35
N TRP A 81 -11.46 -8.42 15.09
CA TRP A 81 -12.31 -7.30 14.69
C TRP A 81 -13.17 -7.70 13.50
N PRO A 82 -14.28 -8.41 13.71
CA PRO A 82 -15.11 -8.94 12.61
C PRO A 82 -15.63 -7.87 11.65
N ASP A 83 -15.86 -6.64 12.13
CA ASP A 83 -16.36 -5.53 11.33
C ASP A 83 -15.26 -4.76 10.57
N ILE A 84 -14.03 -5.31 10.52
CA ILE A 84 -12.97 -4.68 9.75
C ILE A 84 -13.16 -4.96 8.25
N ARG A 85 -13.18 -3.90 7.45
CA ARG A 85 -13.41 -3.95 6.00
C ARG A 85 -12.11 -3.67 5.26
N PHE A 86 -11.52 -4.72 4.71
CA PHE A 86 -10.26 -4.61 3.98
C PHE A 86 -10.47 -4.14 2.56
N PHE A 87 -9.54 -3.30 2.09
CA PHE A 87 -9.46 -2.90 0.69
C PHE A 87 -8.01 -2.70 0.25
N THR A 88 -7.78 -2.76 -1.04
CA THR A 88 -6.45 -2.59 -1.63
C THR A 88 -6.51 -2.02 -3.04
N PHE A 89 -5.33 -1.71 -3.60
CA PHE A 89 -5.14 -1.44 -5.01
C PHE A 89 -4.09 -2.39 -5.56
N LEU A 90 -4.38 -2.96 -6.72
CA LEU A 90 -3.43 -3.73 -7.50
C LEU A 90 -2.92 -2.92 -8.69
N ARG A 91 -1.85 -3.40 -9.27
CA ARG A 91 -1.25 -2.86 -10.46
C ARG A 91 -0.81 -4.01 -11.36
N ASP A 92 -0.75 -3.76 -12.67
CA ASP A 92 -0.10 -4.66 -13.61
C ASP A 92 1.23 -5.16 -13.02
N PRO A 93 1.45 -6.48 -12.95
CA PRO A 93 2.59 -7.04 -12.22
C PRO A 93 3.94 -6.60 -12.77
N ALA A 94 4.10 -6.54 -14.10
CA ALA A 94 5.33 -6.11 -14.73
C ALA A 94 5.60 -4.63 -14.46
N ALA A 95 4.59 -3.77 -14.65
CA ALA A 95 4.71 -2.34 -14.39
C ALA A 95 5.00 -2.04 -12.91
N ARG A 96 4.37 -2.79 -11.98
CA ARG A 96 4.66 -2.70 -10.54
C ARG A 96 6.10 -3.12 -10.24
N TYR A 97 6.54 -4.25 -10.82
CA TYR A 97 7.88 -4.80 -10.59
C TYR A 97 8.98 -3.85 -11.03
N ILE A 98 8.89 -3.35 -12.28
CA ILE A 98 9.81 -2.34 -12.83
C ILE A 98 9.80 -1.07 -11.96
N SER A 99 8.62 -0.58 -11.57
CA SER A 99 8.50 0.59 -10.69
C SER A 99 9.17 0.38 -9.34
N GLN A 100 9.18 -0.84 -8.80
CA GLN A 100 9.85 -1.14 -7.54
C GLN A 100 11.36 -1.24 -7.70
N TYR A 101 11.83 -1.86 -8.79
CA TYR A 101 13.24 -1.87 -9.17
C TYR A 101 13.78 -0.45 -9.26
N LEU A 102 13.20 0.39 -10.11
CA LEU A 102 13.61 1.78 -10.29
C LEU A 102 13.54 2.65 -9.01
N ASN A 103 12.72 2.26 -8.04
CA ASN A 103 12.64 2.97 -6.77
C ASN A 103 13.69 2.52 -5.74
N ARG A 104 14.19 1.28 -5.85
CA ARG A 104 15.09 0.67 -4.85
C ARG A 104 16.51 0.48 -5.33
N ALA A 105 16.71 0.24 -6.61
CA ALA A 105 18.03 0.16 -7.18
C ALA A 105 18.70 1.55 -7.10
N GLY A 106 19.78 1.66 -6.39
CA GLY A 106 20.60 2.89 -6.34
C GLY A 106 21.38 3.11 -7.64
N VAL A 107 21.52 2.06 -8.45
CA VAL A 107 22.24 2.00 -9.73
C VAL A 107 21.35 1.28 -10.73
N TYR A 108 21.24 1.80 -11.95
CA TYR A 108 20.40 1.27 -13.02
C TYR A 108 21.27 0.67 -14.12
N THR A 109 21.84 -0.51 -13.88
CA THR A 109 22.60 -1.27 -14.85
C THR A 109 21.97 -2.62 -15.10
N ARG A 110 22.39 -3.30 -16.18
CA ARG A 110 21.93 -4.64 -16.50
C ARG A 110 22.28 -5.62 -15.37
N GLU A 111 23.48 -5.54 -14.80
CA GLU A 111 23.94 -6.41 -13.71
C GLU A 111 23.12 -6.20 -12.43
N ALA A 112 22.76 -4.94 -12.12
CA ALA A 112 21.89 -4.64 -10.99
C ALA A 112 20.48 -5.20 -11.20
N PHE A 113 19.96 -5.17 -12.42
CA PHE A 113 18.69 -5.78 -12.79
C PHE A 113 18.77 -7.31 -12.73
N ASP A 114 19.83 -7.93 -13.23
CA ASP A 114 20.03 -9.37 -13.18
C ASP A 114 20.08 -9.88 -11.73
N SER A 115 20.76 -9.18 -10.85
CA SER A 115 20.76 -9.45 -9.41
C SER A 115 19.35 -9.27 -8.80
N TRP A 116 18.62 -8.23 -9.21
CA TRP A 116 17.27 -7.97 -8.72
C TRP A 116 16.29 -9.06 -9.15
N VAL A 117 16.27 -9.45 -10.42
CA VAL A 117 15.33 -10.44 -10.94
C VAL A 117 15.64 -11.86 -10.47
N SER A 118 16.90 -12.15 -10.11
CA SER A 118 17.28 -13.42 -9.49
C SER A 118 16.88 -13.53 -8.01
N SER A 119 16.50 -12.42 -7.41
CA SER A 119 16.22 -12.35 -5.97
C SER A 119 14.76 -12.70 -5.64
N ARG A 120 14.52 -13.93 -5.17
CA ARG A 120 13.17 -14.47 -4.91
C ARG A 120 12.31 -13.63 -3.96
N TRP A 121 12.91 -12.77 -3.12
CA TRP A 121 12.11 -11.91 -2.24
C TRP A 121 11.32 -10.85 -2.99
N THR A 122 11.75 -10.47 -4.22
CA THR A 122 11.08 -9.48 -5.07
C THR A 122 9.90 -10.04 -5.84
N HIS A 123 9.82 -11.40 -5.98
CA HIS A 123 8.84 -12.10 -6.80
C HIS A 123 7.46 -12.11 -6.15
N ASN A 124 6.40 -12.10 -6.96
CA ASN A 124 5.01 -12.28 -6.56
C ASN A 124 4.62 -11.43 -5.35
N TRP A 125 4.96 -10.14 -5.42
CA TRP A 125 4.88 -9.25 -4.27
C TRP A 125 3.45 -8.93 -3.84
N GLN A 126 2.53 -8.75 -4.80
CA GLN A 126 1.13 -8.46 -4.51
C GLN A 126 0.48 -9.67 -3.84
N THR A 127 0.71 -10.84 -4.41
CA THR A 127 0.24 -12.12 -3.85
C THR A 127 0.75 -12.32 -2.42
N LYS A 128 2.05 -12.14 -2.18
CA LYS A 128 2.64 -12.21 -0.83
C LYS A 128 2.04 -11.19 0.15
N LYS A 129 1.66 -10.01 -0.34
CA LYS A 129 1.04 -8.98 0.52
C LYS A 129 -0.37 -9.37 0.94
N ILE A 130 -1.09 -10.11 0.13
CA ILE A 130 -2.46 -10.56 0.41
C ILE A 130 -2.48 -11.89 1.14
N ALA A 131 -1.65 -12.86 0.73
CA ALA A 131 -1.68 -14.23 1.25
C ALA A 131 -0.56 -14.58 2.26
N GLY A 132 0.51 -13.79 2.32
CA GLY A 132 1.72 -14.14 3.09
C GLY A 132 2.67 -15.09 2.35
N VAL A 133 2.19 -15.77 1.32
CA VAL A 133 2.89 -16.73 0.46
C VAL A 133 2.72 -16.36 -1.01
N PRO A 134 3.63 -16.79 -1.91
CA PRO A 134 3.56 -16.48 -3.34
C PRO A 134 2.62 -17.45 -4.09
N GLU A 135 1.38 -17.58 -3.65
CA GLU A 135 0.37 -18.52 -4.18
C GLU A 135 -0.91 -17.75 -4.53
N ALA A 136 -1.21 -17.65 -5.83
CA ALA A 136 -2.36 -16.90 -6.34
C ALA A 136 -3.69 -17.44 -5.80
N ASP A 137 -3.86 -18.76 -5.79
CA ASP A 137 -5.11 -19.41 -5.33
C ASP A 137 -5.41 -19.06 -3.87
N ARG A 138 -4.37 -19.03 -3.02
CA ARG A 138 -4.51 -18.62 -1.63
C ARG A 138 -4.88 -17.15 -1.52
N ALA A 139 -4.29 -16.29 -2.34
CA ALA A 139 -4.61 -14.86 -2.36
C ALA A 139 -6.05 -14.63 -2.85
N ILE A 140 -6.50 -15.37 -3.87
CA ILE A 140 -7.87 -15.32 -4.40
C ILE A 140 -8.88 -15.75 -3.33
N GLU A 141 -8.59 -16.84 -2.60
CA GLU A 141 -9.43 -17.29 -1.50
C GLU A 141 -9.60 -16.19 -0.43
N ILE A 142 -8.49 -15.57 0.00
CA ILE A 142 -8.51 -14.48 0.98
C ILE A 142 -9.26 -13.26 0.45
N ILE A 143 -9.09 -12.91 -0.83
CA ILE A 143 -9.84 -11.83 -1.46
C ILE A 143 -11.34 -12.10 -1.36
N ARG A 144 -11.79 -13.28 -1.77
CA ARG A 144 -13.21 -13.65 -1.74
C ARG A 144 -13.83 -13.59 -0.36
N GLN A 145 -13.04 -13.87 0.68
CA GLN A 145 -13.53 -13.96 2.06
C GLN A 145 -13.42 -12.65 2.84
N ARG A 146 -12.44 -11.79 2.52
CA ARG A 146 -12.02 -10.71 3.44
C ARG A 146 -11.75 -9.36 2.79
N VAL A 147 -11.54 -9.28 1.47
CA VAL A 147 -11.22 -8.02 0.81
C VAL A 147 -12.42 -7.55 0.00
N GLU A 148 -13.08 -6.51 0.47
CA GLU A 148 -14.35 -6.07 -0.08
C GLU A 148 -14.22 -5.13 -1.28
N PHE A 149 -13.08 -4.44 -1.40
CA PHE A 149 -12.84 -3.54 -2.51
C PHE A 149 -11.41 -3.64 -3.04
N ILE A 150 -11.28 -3.70 -4.37
CA ILE A 150 -9.97 -3.73 -5.05
C ILE A 150 -9.99 -2.74 -6.20
N GLY A 151 -9.17 -1.69 -6.10
CA GLY A 151 -8.93 -0.76 -7.19
C GLY A 151 -7.78 -1.20 -8.10
N LEU A 152 -7.76 -0.69 -9.31
CA LEU A 152 -6.69 -0.89 -10.30
C LEU A 152 -5.94 0.42 -10.53
N THR A 153 -4.60 0.35 -10.47
CA THR A 153 -3.74 1.53 -10.68
C THR A 153 -3.83 2.04 -12.12
N GLU A 154 -4.07 1.16 -13.08
CA GLU A 154 -4.26 1.47 -14.50
C GLU A 154 -5.58 2.21 -14.76
N ARG A 155 -6.57 2.01 -13.90
CA ARG A 155 -7.89 2.66 -13.92
C ARG A 155 -8.09 3.51 -12.67
N PHE A 156 -7.08 4.31 -12.29
CA PHE A 156 -7.00 4.93 -10.97
C PHE A 156 -8.15 5.90 -10.69
N ASP A 157 -8.48 6.80 -11.63
CA ASP A 157 -9.58 7.76 -11.45
C ASP A 157 -10.91 7.05 -11.26
N GLU A 158 -11.18 6.02 -12.08
CA GLU A 158 -12.37 5.20 -11.98
C GLU A 158 -12.42 4.45 -10.65
N SER A 159 -11.30 3.83 -10.27
CA SER A 159 -11.17 3.15 -8.98
C SER A 159 -11.40 4.07 -7.79
N LEU A 160 -11.02 5.35 -7.89
CA LEU A 160 -11.29 6.33 -6.83
C LEU A 160 -12.79 6.70 -6.73
N VAL A 161 -13.50 6.79 -7.86
CA VAL A 161 -14.96 7.02 -7.85
C VAL A 161 -15.66 5.83 -7.21
N LEU A 162 -15.34 4.61 -7.65
CA LEU A 162 -15.85 3.36 -7.06
C LEU A 162 -15.54 3.24 -5.57
N LEU A 163 -14.31 3.58 -5.17
CA LEU A 163 -13.88 3.58 -3.76
C LEU A 163 -14.71 4.56 -2.93
N GLY A 164 -14.98 5.75 -3.45
CA GLY A 164 -15.81 6.76 -2.75
C GLY A 164 -17.21 6.24 -2.48
N GLN A 165 -17.83 5.58 -3.44
CA GLN A 165 -19.13 4.93 -3.29
C GLN A 165 -19.08 3.80 -2.24
N TRP A 166 -18.06 2.94 -2.31
CA TRP A 166 -17.93 1.82 -1.38
C TRP A 166 -17.63 2.26 0.05
N LEU A 167 -16.78 3.28 0.24
CA LEU A 167 -16.49 3.83 1.58
C LEU A 167 -17.72 4.47 2.22
N ALA A 168 -18.63 5.03 1.42
CA ALA A 168 -19.81 5.77 1.89
C ALA A 168 -19.47 6.82 2.98
N GLU A 169 -18.24 7.40 2.90
CA GLU A 169 -17.73 8.38 3.86
C GLU A 169 -18.15 9.80 3.41
N PRO A 170 -18.98 10.52 4.17
CA PRO A 170 -19.44 11.86 3.76
C PRO A 170 -18.30 12.86 3.51
N GLY A 171 -17.17 12.67 4.18
CA GLY A 171 -15.97 13.49 4.03
C GLY A 171 -15.03 13.03 2.91
N TYR A 172 -15.40 12.04 2.10
CA TYR A 172 -14.50 11.50 1.08
C TYR A 172 -14.10 12.55 0.04
N LYS A 173 -12.78 12.66 -0.15
CA LYS A 173 -12.15 13.63 -1.05
C LYS A 173 -11.23 12.88 -2.01
N GLY A 174 -11.79 12.44 -3.12
CA GLY A 174 -11.07 11.67 -4.14
C GLY A 174 -10.05 12.47 -4.95
N GLU A 175 -10.04 13.81 -4.84
CA GLU A 175 -9.09 14.64 -5.58
C GLU A 175 -7.66 14.37 -5.12
N TYR A 176 -6.74 14.32 -6.11
CA TYR A 176 -5.33 14.02 -5.83
C TYR A 176 -4.38 14.76 -6.77
N ARG A 177 -3.13 14.88 -6.35
CA ARG A 177 -1.97 15.13 -7.21
C ARG A 177 -1.07 13.91 -7.21
N ARG A 178 -0.47 13.60 -8.35
CA ARG A 178 0.54 12.52 -8.42
C ARG A 178 1.75 12.90 -7.57
N VAL A 179 1.81 12.38 -6.35
CA VAL A 179 2.82 12.74 -5.35
C VAL A 179 4.25 12.38 -5.81
N ASN A 180 4.40 11.31 -6.59
CA ASN A 180 5.72 10.84 -7.01
C ASN A 180 6.35 11.66 -8.16
N GLN A 181 5.57 12.40 -8.94
CA GLN A 181 6.11 13.32 -9.95
C GLN A 181 6.80 14.56 -9.32
N LEU A 182 6.48 14.88 -8.07
CA LEU A 182 7.12 15.99 -7.34
C LEU A 182 8.50 15.60 -6.79
N LYS A 183 8.73 14.33 -6.47
CA LYS A 183 10.03 13.85 -6.02
C LYS A 183 11.07 13.80 -7.14
N GLU A 184 10.63 13.61 -8.37
CA GLU A 184 11.49 13.63 -9.56
C GLU A 184 12.04 15.05 -9.86
N LYS A 185 11.23 16.08 -9.55
CA LYS A 185 11.61 17.49 -9.71
C LYS A 185 12.46 18.06 -8.57
N SER A 186 12.49 17.42 -7.40
CA SER A 186 13.22 17.87 -6.21
C SER A 186 14.50 17.07 -5.92
N ARG A 187 14.90 16.15 -6.80
CA ARG A 187 16.25 15.56 -6.74
C ARG A 187 17.27 16.62 -7.14
N PRO A 188 18.36 16.78 -6.36
CA PRO A 188 19.45 17.69 -6.75
C PRO A 188 19.92 17.37 -8.16
N ARG A 189 20.21 18.41 -8.99
CA ARG A 189 20.71 18.30 -10.36
C ARG A 189 21.96 17.43 -10.51
N ASP A 190 22.69 17.21 -9.42
CA ASP A 190 23.88 16.33 -9.39
C ASP A 190 23.56 14.85 -9.56
N LEU A 191 22.27 14.44 -9.57
CA LEU A 191 21.79 13.12 -9.96
C LEU A 191 21.17 13.09 -11.38
N GLU A 192 21.36 14.13 -12.17
CA GLU A 192 21.31 14.05 -13.65
C GLU A 192 22.49 13.21 -14.22
N ARG A 193 23.07 12.44 -13.35
CA ARG A 193 23.96 11.36 -13.74
C ARG A 193 23.20 10.42 -14.64
N GLU A 194 23.66 10.45 -15.88
CA GLU A 194 23.39 9.47 -16.90
C GLU A 194 21.88 9.14 -16.94
N ARG A 195 21.21 9.65 -17.94
CA ARG A 195 20.04 8.96 -18.48
C ARG A 195 20.52 7.54 -18.71
N THR A 196 20.45 6.78 -17.66
CA THR A 196 20.85 5.39 -17.62
C THR A 196 19.99 4.75 -18.67
N ASP A 197 20.61 4.23 -19.69
CA ASP A 197 19.93 3.46 -20.70
C ASP A 197 19.16 2.34 -19.99
N THR A 198 17.86 2.51 -19.81
CA THR A 198 16.96 1.49 -19.26
C THR A 198 16.40 0.59 -20.35
N GLY A 199 16.92 0.69 -21.59
CA GLY A 199 16.49 -0.12 -22.74
C GLY A 199 16.60 -1.62 -22.47
N TYR A 200 17.55 -2.03 -21.61
CA TYR A 200 17.64 -3.44 -21.20
C TYR A 200 16.39 -3.98 -20.49
N LEU A 201 15.54 -3.12 -19.91
CA LEU A 201 14.28 -3.54 -19.29
C LEU A 201 13.22 -3.93 -20.33
N ASP A 202 13.35 -3.45 -21.56
CA ASP A 202 12.40 -3.66 -22.64
C ASP A 202 12.80 -4.80 -23.60
N THR A 203 13.91 -5.50 -23.32
CA THR A 203 14.32 -6.68 -24.09
C THR A 203 13.38 -7.86 -23.83
N ASP A 204 13.22 -8.75 -24.81
CA ASP A 204 12.37 -9.96 -24.67
C ASP A 204 12.82 -10.84 -23.51
N ASP A 205 14.14 -11.01 -23.32
CA ASP A 205 14.72 -11.73 -22.17
C ASP A 205 14.26 -11.10 -20.84
N SER A 206 14.35 -9.78 -20.70
CA SER A 206 13.95 -9.11 -19.47
C SER A 206 12.45 -9.20 -19.22
N ARG A 207 11.63 -9.06 -20.27
CA ARG A 207 10.17 -9.21 -20.18
C ARG A 207 9.79 -10.63 -19.74
N GLN A 208 10.42 -11.65 -20.32
CA GLN A 208 10.20 -13.03 -19.94
C GLN A 208 10.56 -13.29 -18.48
N ARG A 209 11.73 -12.85 -18.04
CA ARG A 209 12.20 -13.02 -16.65
C ARG A 209 11.31 -12.28 -15.65
N ILE A 210 10.84 -11.08 -16.01
CA ILE A 210 9.85 -10.34 -15.18
C ILE A 210 8.54 -11.10 -15.10
N ALA A 211 8.04 -11.65 -16.21
CA ALA A 211 6.80 -12.45 -16.22
C ALA A 211 6.93 -13.69 -15.36
N GLU A 212 8.03 -14.44 -15.46
CA GLU A 212 8.32 -15.62 -14.63
C GLU A 212 8.39 -15.25 -13.14
N ALA A 213 9.07 -14.15 -12.80
CA ALA A 213 9.18 -13.66 -11.43
C ALA A 213 7.85 -13.21 -10.81
N ASN A 214 6.84 -12.94 -11.63
CA ASN A 214 5.54 -12.44 -11.20
C ASN A 214 4.37 -13.30 -11.70
N ALA A 215 4.59 -14.57 -12.01
CA ALA A 215 3.57 -15.46 -12.57
C ALA A 215 2.34 -15.59 -11.65
N GLU A 216 2.53 -15.69 -10.34
CA GLU A 216 1.42 -15.75 -9.40
C GLU A 216 0.74 -14.37 -9.22
N ASP A 217 1.49 -13.27 -9.27
CA ASP A 217 0.90 -11.93 -9.29
C ASP A 217 0.05 -11.73 -10.56
N GLN A 218 0.45 -12.31 -11.70
CA GLN A 218 -0.32 -12.23 -12.95
C GLN A 218 -1.65 -12.97 -12.84
N LYS A 219 -1.65 -14.21 -12.34
CA LYS A 219 -2.90 -14.97 -12.11
C LYS A 219 -3.85 -14.21 -11.18
N LEU A 220 -3.31 -13.64 -10.09
CA LEU A 220 -4.10 -12.83 -9.15
C LEU A 220 -4.68 -11.59 -9.81
N TYR A 221 -3.87 -10.87 -10.60
CA TYR A 221 -4.27 -9.66 -11.29
C TYR A 221 -5.36 -9.95 -12.34
N ASP A 222 -5.19 -11.00 -13.15
CA ASP A 222 -6.15 -11.44 -14.15
C ASP A 222 -7.50 -11.81 -13.51
N PHE A 223 -7.46 -12.53 -12.37
CA PHE A 223 -8.67 -12.83 -11.62
C PHE A 223 -9.40 -11.54 -11.18
N VAL A 224 -8.67 -10.55 -10.67
CA VAL A 224 -9.29 -9.30 -10.23
C VAL A 224 -9.84 -8.51 -11.41
N VAL A 225 -9.11 -8.41 -12.50
CA VAL A 225 -9.53 -7.68 -13.71
C VAL A 225 -10.76 -8.31 -14.36
N THR A 226 -10.86 -9.66 -14.36
CA THR A 226 -11.93 -10.38 -15.07
C THR A 226 -13.13 -10.70 -14.18
N GLN A 227 -12.96 -10.85 -12.85
CA GLN A 227 -14.01 -11.36 -11.97
C GLN A 227 -14.47 -10.36 -10.91
N ILE A 228 -13.56 -9.57 -10.37
CA ILE A 228 -13.87 -8.66 -9.24
C ILE A 228 -14.21 -7.26 -9.72
N TYR A 229 -13.33 -6.69 -10.51
CA TYR A 229 -13.44 -5.29 -10.93
C TYR A 229 -14.71 -5.02 -11.78
N PRO A 230 -15.10 -5.88 -12.74
CA PRO A 230 -16.34 -5.66 -13.50
C PRO A 230 -17.59 -5.64 -12.62
N ARG A 231 -17.66 -6.49 -11.59
CA ARG A 231 -18.77 -6.49 -10.63
C ARG A 231 -18.85 -5.18 -9.82
N GLN A 232 -17.70 -4.62 -9.45
CA GLN A 232 -17.66 -3.32 -8.77
C GLN A 232 -18.15 -2.19 -9.69
N VAL A 233 -17.83 -2.25 -10.99
CA VAL A 233 -18.32 -1.31 -12.01
C VAL A 233 -19.82 -1.47 -12.20
N GLU A 234 -20.32 -2.68 -12.35
CA GLU A 234 -21.74 -2.99 -12.53
C GLU A 234 -22.60 -2.56 -11.32
N ALA A 235 -22.06 -2.71 -10.12
CA ALA A 235 -22.72 -2.32 -8.88
C ALA A 235 -22.74 -0.79 -8.65
N TYR A 236 -22.10 0.00 -9.49
CA TYR A 236 -22.08 1.46 -9.34
C TYR A 236 -23.44 2.05 -9.72
N PRO A 237 -24.10 2.84 -8.84
CA PRO A 237 -25.49 3.25 -9.05
C PRO A 237 -25.66 4.43 -10.01
N GLY A 238 -24.57 5.10 -10.42
CA GLY A 238 -24.56 6.29 -11.26
C GLY A 238 -23.95 6.07 -12.63
N ASP A 239 -23.75 7.16 -13.37
CA ASP A 239 -22.93 7.15 -14.58
C ASP A 239 -21.45 7.30 -14.22
N LEU A 240 -20.75 6.16 -14.12
CA LEU A 240 -19.36 6.12 -13.74
C LEU A 240 -18.46 6.97 -14.65
N ALA A 241 -18.74 7.00 -15.96
CA ALA A 241 -17.94 7.77 -16.91
C ALA A 241 -18.13 9.29 -16.71
N VAL A 242 -19.31 9.72 -16.34
CA VAL A 242 -19.61 11.13 -15.99
C VAL A 242 -18.86 11.50 -14.70
N ASP A 243 -18.95 10.67 -13.67
CA ASP A 243 -18.35 10.97 -12.38
C ASP A 243 -16.81 10.92 -12.41
N VAL A 244 -16.24 10.05 -13.23
CA VAL A 244 -14.79 10.05 -13.53
C VAL A 244 -14.38 11.38 -14.21
N ARG A 245 -15.14 11.85 -15.20
CA ARG A 245 -14.87 13.15 -15.82
C ARG A 245 -14.94 14.29 -14.81
N HIS A 246 -15.93 14.29 -13.94
CA HIS A 246 -16.07 15.28 -12.87
C HIS A 246 -14.85 15.25 -11.92
N LEU A 247 -14.38 14.05 -11.52
CA LEU A 247 -13.17 13.92 -10.72
C LEU A 247 -11.94 14.49 -11.44
N GLN A 248 -11.79 14.20 -12.73
CA GLN A 248 -10.67 14.69 -13.53
C GLN A 248 -10.67 16.21 -13.67
N VAL A 249 -11.84 16.83 -13.85
CA VAL A 249 -11.99 18.30 -13.87
C VAL A 249 -11.57 18.88 -12.52
N ARG A 250 -12.08 18.34 -11.41
CA ARG A 250 -11.69 18.78 -10.07
C ARG A 250 -10.19 18.63 -9.83
N ASN A 251 -9.57 17.53 -10.30
CA ASN A 251 -8.12 17.32 -10.19
C ASN A 251 -7.30 18.38 -10.95
N ARG A 252 -7.77 18.83 -12.10
CA ARG A 252 -7.10 19.90 -12.88
C ARG A 252 -7.19 21.26 -12.19
N SER A 253 -8.33 21.55 -11.58
CA SER A 253 -8.61 22.80 -10.88
C SER A 253 -8.05 22.81 -9.45
N ALA A 254 -7.76 21.63 -8.89
CA ALA A 254 -7.24 21.50 -7.55
C ALA A 254 -5.84 22.10 -7.48
N GLY A 255 -5.71 23.20 -6.74
CA GLY A 255 -4.43 23.80 -6.37
C GLY A 255 -3.55 22.84 -5.58
N ARG A 256 -2.65 23.35 -4.72
CA ARG A 256 -1.88 22.47 -3.82
C ARG A 256 -2.83 21.82 -2.81
N LEU A 257 -3.03 20.49 -2.95
CA LEU A 257 -3.80 19.70 -2.00
C LEU A 257 -2.91 19.37 -0.81
N TYR A 258 -3.07 20.10 0.27
CA TYR A 258 -2.36 19.84 1.51
C TYR A 258 -3.16 18.91 2.39
N GLU A 259 -2.47 18.02 3.08
CA GLU A 259 -3.03 17.37 4.24
C GLU A 259 -3.42 18.45 5.28
N PRO A 260 -4.60 18.36 5.91
CA PRO A 260 -4.97 19.27 6.98
C PRO A 260 -3.89 19.33 8.06
N LEU A 261 -3.56 20.52 8.55
CA LEU A 261 -2.45 20.72 9.49
C LEU A 261 -2.63 19.89 10.77
N TRP A 262 -3.86 19.83 11.29
CA TRP A 262 -4.12 19.12 12.54
C TRP A 262 -3.88 17.60 12.47
N PRO A 263 -4.39 16.83 11.48
CA PRO A 263 -4.04 15.43 11.30
C PRO A 263 -2.54 15.20 11.09
N ALA A 264 -1.87 16.10 10.34
CA ALA A 264 -0.43 16.01 10.13
C ALA A 264 0.36 16.23 11.42
N PHE A 265 -0.02 17.25 12.20
CA PHE A 265 0.55 17.52 13.52
C PHE A 265 0.34 16.32 14.45
N TYR A 266 -0.91 15.87 14.58
CA TYR A 266 -1.25 14.76 15.48
C TYR A 266 -0.44 13.50 15.15
N ARG A 267 -0.38 13.13 13.87
CA ARG A 267 0.41 11.97 13.41
C ARG A 267 1.90 12.10 13.72
N ASN A 268 2.48 13.27 13.51
CA ASN A 268 3.93 13.45 13.61
C ASN A 268 4.40 13.80 15.02
N CYS A 269 3.62 14.56 15.77
CA CYS A 269 3.99 15.09 17.09
C CYS A 269 3.39 14.30 18.26
N VAL A 270 2.30 13.54 18.04
CA VAL A 270 1.67 12.73 19.08
C VAL A 270 1.87 11.25 18.80
N TYR A 271 1.26 10.72 17.75
CA TYR A 271 1.22 9.27 17.49
C TYR A 271 2.61 8.65 17.30
N LYS A 272 3.43 9.19 16.42
CA LYS A 272 4.78 8.63 16.17
C LYS A 272 5.72 8.69 17.39
N PRO A 273 5.77 9.77 18.16
CA PRO A 273 6.52 9.79 19.42
C PRO A 273 5.96 8.78 20.45
N MET A 274 4.65 8.74 20.64
CA MET A 274 4.02 7.85 21.62
C MET A 274 4.29 6.37 21.31
N LEU A 275 4.35 5.98 20.03
CA LEU A 275 4.76 4.62 19.65
C LEU A 275 6.18 4.28 20.12
N ARG A 276 7.08 5.26 20.20
CA ARG A 276 8.46 5.05 20.67
C ARG A 276 8.55 4.85 22.19
N PHE A 277 7.61 5.42 22.93
CA PHE A 277 7.54 5.30 24.40
C PHE A 277 6.66 4.13 24.86
N ALA A 278 5.75 3.66 24.01
CA ALA A 278 4.85 2.55 24.33
C ALA A 278 5.46 1.16 24.12
N GLU A 279 6.75 1.09 23.76
CA GLU A 279 7.46 -0.18 23.69
C GLU A 279 7.67 -0.71 25.11
N PRO A 280 7.20 -1.95 25.45
CA PRO A 280 7.62 -2.58 26.67
C PRO A 280 9.15 -2.69 26.63
N SER A 281 9.81 -2.23 27.67
CA SER A 281 11.19 -2.63 27.95
C SER A 281 11.19 -4.15 27.97
N VAL A 282 11.74 -4.78 26.93
CA VAL A 282 11.98 -6.22 26.95
C VAL A 282 12.99 -6.43 28.05
N ASP A 283 12.51 -6.92 29.18
CA ASP A 283 13.34 -7.31 30.30
C ASP A 283 14.14 -8.55 29.87
N LEU A 284 15.39 -8.32 29.52
CA LEU A 284 16.35 -9.34 29.10
C LEU A 284 16.90 -10.17 30.28
N SER A 285 16.32 -10.03 31.49
CA SER A 285 16.78 -10.75 32.68
C SER A 285 16.32 -12.21 32.77
N THR A 286 15.44 -12.69 31.85
CA THR A 286 14.88 -14.06 31.92
C THR A 286 15.43 -15.04 30.87
N THR A 287 16.53 -14.75 30.19
CA THR A 287 17.22 -15.73 29.32
C THR A 287 18.63 -16.06 29.83
N GLY A 288 18.77 -16.13 31.11
CA GLY A 288 19.90 -16.79 31.75
C GLY A 288 19.39 -18.04 32.47
N GLU A 289 20.00 -19.21 32.15
CA GLU A 289 19.82 -20.52 32.75
C GLU A 289 18.89 -21.50 32.04
N SER A 290 19.47 -22.33 31.16
CA SER A 290 19.80 -23.71 31.52
C SER A 290 20.39 -24.43 30.30
N ARG A 291 21.63 -24.84 30.50
CA ARG A 291 22.39 -26.05 30.09
C ARG A 291 21.99 -26.75 28.79
#